data_317a4faa9bf68341eb2ab37c9e0d34a6
#
_entry.id   317a4faa9bf68341eb2ab37c9e0d34a6
#
_cell.length_a   1.000
_cell.length_b   1.000
_cell.length_c   1.000
_cell.angle_alpha   90.00
_cell.angle_beta   90.00
_cell.angle_gamma   90.00
#
_symmetry.space_group_name_H-M   'P 1'
#
loop_
_entity.id
_entity.type
_entity.pdbx_description
1 polymer ?
#
loop_
_entity_poly.entity_id
_entity_poly.type
_entity_poly.pdbx_seq_one_letter_code
_entity_poly.pdbx_strand_id
1 'polypeptide(L)'
;AESVPLVGPMSGRLANEGERLALLRPDPPQTVPNPFVGYVPYVLVDEVEYEPGPPWPAGAAGTGLSLQRRLGPLFGNDPAHWEAAPPTPGALNFSAAQSDADEDGLPDAWELQHGLDPRRGWGDDGPEGDPDGDGLTNFQEYVAGTHPRDPASLLRLEWAGRDEDMAQIEFVARPGRVYEVLAADDVRGPWQVIRTLPPPAREQVVVITDEVADWSQRYYRLRVRLGP
;
A
#
# COMPACT_ATOMS: atom_id res chain seq x y z
N ALA A 1 -26.24 6.80 -16.36
CA ALA A 1 -25.93 6.26 -15.03
C ALA A 1 -25.60 4.78 -15.25
N GLU A 2 -24.34 4.44 -15.21
CA GLU A 2 -23.91 3.04 -15.17
C GLU A 2 -24.40 2.43 -13.86
N SER A 3 -24.99 1.26 -13.95
CA SER A 3 -25.47 0.52 -12.78
C SER A 3 -24.24 -0.05 -12.07
N VAL A 4 -24.00 0.39 -10.84
CA VAL A 4 -23.00 -0.25 -9.97
C VAL A 4 -23.32 -1.75 -9.91
N PRO A 5 -22.39 -2.64 -10.27
CA PRO A 5 -22.65 -4.07 -10.20
C PRO A 5 -22.81 -4.48 -8.74
N LEU A 6 -24.03 -4.83 -8.37
CA LEU A 6 -24.31 -5.40 -7.06
C LEU A 6 -23.97 -6.90 -7.10
N VAL A 7 -22.92 -7.27 -6.39
CA VAL A 7 -22.59 -8.68 -6.14
C VAL A 7 -23.22 -9.07 -4.81
N GLY A 8 -24.20 -9.98 -4.84
CA GLY A 8 -24.88 -10.44 -3.64
C GLY A 8 -26.13 -11.24 -3.97
N PRO A 9 -26.90 -11.69 -2.96
CA PRO A 9 -26.77 -11.34 -1.53
C PRO A 9 -25.70 -12.17 -0.82
N MET A 10 -24.96 -11.54 0.07
CA MET A 10 -24.17 -12.26 1.07
C MET A 10 -25.10 -12.77 2.18
N SER A 11 -24.95 -14.02 2.56
CA SER A 11 -25.64 -14.57 3.74
C SER A 11 -24.80 -14.27 4.97
N GLY A 12 -25.40 -13.62 5.97
CA GLY A 12 -24.71 -13.27 7.22
C GLY A 12 -24.79 -11.79 7.56
N ARG A 13 -24.09 -11.41 8.62
CA ARG A 13 -23.91 -10.03 9.06
C ARG A 13 -22.42 -9.81 9.31
N LEU A 14 -21.91 -8.66 8.93
CA LEU A 14 -20.57 -8.25 9.34
C LEU A 14 -20.53 -8.04 10.86
N ALA A 15 -19.55 -8.64 11.52
CA ALA A 15 -19.41 -8.57 12.96
C ALA A 15 -18.86 -7.19 13.40
N ASN A 16 -19.48 -6.59 14.42
CA ASN A 16 -18.97 -5.34 14.99
C ASN A 16 -17.70 -5.55 15.83
N GLU A 17 -17.46 -6.79 16.26
CA GLU A 17 -16.32 -7.19 17.08
C GLU A 17 -15.05 -7.45 16.27
N GLY A 18 -15.13 -7.33 14.96
CA GLY A 18 -14.06 -7.67 14.04
C GLY A 18 -14.32 -8.98 13.28
N GLU A 19 -13.84 -9.06 12.05
CA GLU A 19 -14.03 -10.20 11.17
C GLU A 19 -12.99 -10.19 10.07
N ARG A 20 -12.71 -11.38 9.52
CA ARG A 20 -11.90 -11.53 8.32
C ARG A 20 -12.78 -11.68 7.10
N LEU A 21 -12.61 -10.79 6.14
CA LEU A 21 -13.24 -10.84 4.82
C LEU A 21 -12.17 -11.12 3.77
N ALA A 22 -12.43 -12.06 2.87
CA ALA A 22 -11.53 -12.42 1.79
C ALA A 22 -12.26 -12.38 0.45
N LEU A 23 -11.69 -11.69 -0.52
CA LEU A 23 -12.13 -11.73 -1.92
C LEU A 23 -11.30 -12.76 -2.65
N LEU A 24 -11.97 -13.77 -3.21
CA LEU A 24 -11.34 -14.86 -3.94
C LEU A 24 -11.75 -14.82 -5.41
N ARG A 25 -10.80 -15.01 -6.31
CA ARG A 25 -11.05 -15.18 -7.74
C ARG A 25 -10.89 -16.65 -8.13
N PRO A 26 -11.82 -17.25 -8.90
CA PRO A 26 -11.62 -18.57 -9.45
C PRO A 26 -10.45 -18.54 -10.45
N ASP A 27 -9.55 -19.51 -10.34
CA ASP A 27 -8.51 -19.80 -11.32
C ASP A 27 -9.02 -20.83 -12.35
N PRO A 28 -8.41 -20.97 -13.54
CA PRO A 28 -8.81 -21.99 -14.48
C PRO A 28 -8.83 -23.41 -13.87
N PRO A 29 -9.78 -24.26 -14.27
CA PRO A 29 -9.85 -25.64 -13.80
C PRO A 29 -8.54 -26.40 -14.07
N GLN A 30 -8.12 -27.23 -13.13
CA GLN A 30 -6.92 -28.06 -13.28
C GLN A 30 -7.09 -29.04 -14.45
N THR A 31 -6.16 -29.01 -15.40
CA THR A 31 -6.22 -29.77 -16.66
C THR A 31 -5.26 -30.95 -16.76
N VAL A 32 -4.28 -31.04 -15.87
CA VAL A 32 -3.32 -32.15 -15.84
C VAL A 32 -3.93 -33.40 -15.18
N PRO A 33 -3.57 -34.61 -15.63
CA PRO A 33 -4.05 -35.84 -15.03
C PRO A 33 -3.49 -36.00 -13.60
N ASN A 34 -4.24 -35.50 -12.64
CA ASN A 34 -4.03 -35.63 -11.21
C ASN A 34 -5.38 -35.83 -10.54
N PRO A 35 -5.47 -36.22 -9.27
CA PRO A 35 -6.76 -36.45 -8.59
C PRO A 35 -7.65 -35.20 -8.49
N PHE A 36 -7.16 -34.04 -8.92
CA PHE A 36 -7.87 -32.75 -8.88
C PHE A 36 -8.32 -32.24 -10.25
N VAL A 37 -8.34 -33.10 -11.29
CA VAL A 37 -8.87 -32.73 -12.63
C VAL A 37 -10.29 -32.18 -12.49
N GLY A 38 -10.51 -31.00 -13.04
CA GLY A 38 -11.79 -30.27 -12.92
C GLY A 38 -11.97 -29.45 -11.66
N TYR A 39 -11.06 -29.57 -10.67
CA TYR A 39 -11.05 -28.69 -9.52
C TYR A 39 -10.71 -27.25 -9.95
N VAL A 40 -11.50 -26.29 -9.47
CA VAL A 40 -11.27 -24.86 -9.68
C VAL A 40 -10.62 -24.30 -8.43
N PRO A 41 -9.31 -23.99 -8.44
CA PRO A 41 -8.68 -23.29 -7.33
C PRO A 41 -9.24 -21.89 -7.17
N TYR A 42 -9.23 -21.38 -5.96
CA TYR A 42 -9.55 -19.98 -5.70
C TYR A 42 -8.30 -19.25 -5.22
N VAL A 43 -7.93 -18.18 -5.92
CA VAL A 43 -6.78 -17.34 -5.60
C VAL A 43 -7.26 -16.15 -4.80
N LEU A 44 -6.59 -15.87 -3.68
CA LEU A 44 -6.85 -14.68 -2.87
C LEU A 44 -6.48 -13.44 -3.68
N VAL A 45 -7.47 -12.56 -3.88
CA VAL A 45 -7.29 -11.28 -4.57
C VAL A 45 -7.05 -10.17 -3.56
N ASP A 46 -7.83 -10.17 -2.48
CA ASP A 46 -7.76 -9.16 -1.44
C ASP A 46 -8.34 -9.70 -0.13
N GLU A 47 -7.87 -9.18 0.99
CA GLU A 47 -8.41 -9.52 2.31
C GLU A 47 -8.33 -8.35 3.27
N VAL A 48 -9.23 -8.36 4.24
CA VAL A 48 -9.21 -7.48 5.39
C VAL A 48 -9.60 -8.27 6.62
N GLU A 49 -8.82 -8.11 7.69
CA GLU A 49 -9.12 -8.61 9.03
C GLU A 49 -9.21 -7.40 9.94
N TYR A 50 -10.43 -6.87 10.07
CA TYR A 50 -10.67 -5.64 10.81
C TYR A 50 -11.05 -5.91 12.27
N GLU A 51 -10.72 -4.95 13.13
CA GLU A 51 -11.03 -4.95 14.55
C GLU A 51 -11.75 -3.64 14.96
N PRO A 52 -12.52 -3.63 16.07
CA PRO A 52 -13.29 -2.47 16.48
C PRO A 52 -12.47 -1.31 17.06
N GLY A 53 -11.17 -1.52 17.32
CA GLY A 53 -10.28 -0.56 17.97
C GLY A 53 -8.90 -0.48 17.35
N PRO A 54 -8.01 0.34 17.93
CA PRO A 54 -6.66 0.54 17.39
C PRO A 54 -5.92 -0.78 17.14
N PRO A 55 -5.17 -0.87 16.01
CA PRO A 55 -4.85 0.21 15.06
C PRO A 55 -5.92 0.54 14.03
N TRP A 56 -7.07 -0.13 14.02
CA TRP A 56 -8.19 0.15 13.13
C TRP A 56 -8.95 1.43 13.53
N PRO A 57 -9.55 2.15 12.58
CA PRO A 57 -10.33 3.36 12.86
C PRO A 57 -11.54 3.07 13.75
N ALA A 58 -11.44 3.39 15.03
CA ALA A 58 -12.46 3.06 16.05
C ALA A 58 -13.85 3.69 15.77
N GLY A 59 -13.90 4.76 14.99
CA GLY A 59 -15.15 5.44 14.65
C GLY A 59 -16.16 4.62 13.85
N ALA A 60 -15.74 3.54 13.19
CA ALA A 60 -16.65 2.70 12.41
C ALA A 60 -17.48 1.72 13.26
N ALA A 61 -17.09 1.47 14.51
CA ALA A 61 -17.79 0.53 15.38
C ALA A 61 -19.02 1.18 16.03
N GLY A 62 -20.23 0.89 15.49
CA GLY A 62 -21.50 1.27 16.11
C GLY A 62 -21.88 2.75 16.07
N THR A 63 -21.16 3.61 15.37
CA THR A 63 -21.41 5.05 15.27
C THR A 63 -22.23 5.47 14.04
N GLY A 64 -22.51 4.52 13.14
CA GLY A 64 -23.13 4.81 11.84
C GLY A 64 -22.13 5.20 10.74
N LEU A 65 -20.85 5.26 11.06
CA LEU A 65 -19.78 5.38 10.06
C LEU A 65 -19.42 4.00 9.49
N SER A 66 -18.84 3.98 8.32
CA SER A 66 -18.28 2.77 7.69
C SER A 66 -16.75 2.82 7.67
N LEU A 67 -16.11 1.67 7.70
CA LEU A 67 -14.71 1.57 7.30
C LEU A 67 -14.64 1.79 5.80
N GLN A 68 -13.89 2.79 5.39
CA GLN A 68 -13.68 3.14 3.98
C GLN A 68 -12.21 3.05 3.65
N ARG A 69 -11.89 2.38 2.57
CA ARG A 69 -10.54 2.29 2.05
C ARG A 69 -10.17 3.62 1.41
N ARG A 70 -9.03 4.18 1.78
CA ARG A 70 -8.59 5.50 1.31
C ARG A 70 -8.14 5.50 -0.14
N LEU A 71 -7.54 4.40 -0.61
CA LEU A 71 -6.99 4.26 -1.96
C LEU A 71 -7.19 2.83 -2.47
N GLY A 72 -7.50 2.65 -3.74
CA GLY A 72 -7.91 1.39 -4.34
C GLY A 72 -6.92 0.22 -4.24
N PRO A 73 -5.71 0.29 -4.82
CA PRO A 73 -4.83 -0.87 -4.94
C PRO A 73 -3.94 -1.15 -3.71
N LEU A 74 -4.15 -0.46 -2.59
CA LEU A 74 -3.40 -0.69 -1.37
C LEU A 74 -3.82 -2.01 -0.70
N PHE A 75 -2.88 -2.65 0.01
CA PHE A 75 -3.12 -3.89 0.73
C PHE A 75 -4.26 -3.73 1.74
N GLY A 76 -5.32 -4.54 1.59
CA GLY A 76 -6.56 -4.41 2.36
C GLY A 76 -6.39 -4.63 3.85
N ASN A 77 -5.40 -5.40 4.27
CA ASN A 77 -5.18 -5.74 5.68
C ASN A 77 -4.22 -4.78 6.41
N ASP A 78 -4.00 -3.57 5.89
CA ASP A 78 -3.27 -2.52 6.60
C ASP A 78 -4.25 -1.45 7.14
N PRO A 79 -4.41 -1.32 8.47
CA PRO A 79 -5.31 -0.35 9.09
C PRO A 79 -5.07 1.11 8.67
N ALA A 80 -3.83 1.45 8.29
CA ALA A 80 -3.48 2.79 7.83
C ALA A 80 -4.15 3.19 6.51
N HIS A 81 -4.61 2.20 5.73
CA HIS A 81 -5.31 2.41 4.47
C HIS A 81 -6.83 2.61 4.63
N TRP A 82 -7.32 2.63 5.86
CA TRP A 82 -8.74 2.76 6.16
C TRP A 82 -9.04 4.00 6.99
N GLU A 83 -10.24 4.49 6.85
CA GLU A 83 -10.78 5.55 7.70
C GLU A 83 -12.24 5.25 8.07
N ALA A 84 -12.71 5.88 9.14
CA ALA A 84 -14.11 5.85 9.51
C ALA A 84 -14.78 7.11 8.94
N ALA A 85 -15.68 6.93 7.98
CA ALA A 85 -16.37 8.03 7.30
C ALA A 85 -17.85 7.70 7.05
N PRO A 86 -18.68 8.71 6.74
CA PRO A 86 -20.08 8.47 6.38
C PRO A 86 -20.18 7.48 5.21
N PRO A 87 -21.11 6.51 5.27
CA PRO A 87 -21.27 5.51 4.20
C PRO A 87 -21.51 6.14 2.83
N THR A 88 -20.85 5.65 1.81
CA THR A 88 -20.94 6.12 0.42
C THR A 88 -21.42 4.99 -0.52
N PRO A 89 -22.61 4.40 -0.31
CA PRO A 89 -23.06 3.25 -1.10
C PRO A 89 -23.22 3.64 -2.58
N GLY A 90 -22.51 2.92 -3.46
CA GLY A 90 -22.52 3.19 -4.89
C GLY A 90 -21.75 4.43 -5.33
N ALA A 91 -20.94 5.01 -4.45
CA ALA A 91 -20.01 6.10 -4.75
C ALA A 91 -18.62 5.77 -4.21
N LEU A 92 -17.62 6.48 -4.71
CA LEU A 92 -16.24 6.34 -4.24
C LEU A 92 -16.08 6.82 -2.79
N ASN A 93 -15.16 6.19 -2.09
CA ASN A 93 -14.83 6.50 -0.69
C ASN A 93 -13.87 7.69 -0.54
N PHE A 94 -13.69 8.51 -1.57
CA PHE A 94 -12.74 9.62 -1.53
C PHE A 94 -13.37 10.90 -0.99
N SER A 95 -12.63 11.63 -0.18
CA SER A 95 -13.01 13.01 0.17
C SER A 95 -12.93 13.88 -1.09
N ALA A 96 -13.82 14.85 -1.21
CA ALA A 96 -13.86 15.79 -2.35
C ALA A 96 -12.55 16.59 -2.57
N ALA A 97 -11.57 16.44 -1.68
CA ALA A 97 -10.24 17.05 -1.80
C ALA A 97 -9.28 16.26 -2.70
N GLN A 98 -9.64 15.03 -3.09
CA GLN A 98 -8.84 14.20 -4.00
C GLN A 98 -9.75 13.74 -5.14
N SER A 99 -9.88 14.61 -6.15
CA SER A 99 -10.50 14.24 -7.42
C SER A 99 -9.67 13.13 -8.06
N ASP A 100 -10.33 12.11 -8.58
CA ASP A 100 -9.78 10.97 -9.30
C ASP A 100 -10.81 10.65 -10.39
N ALA A 101 -10.58 11.19 -11.59
CA ALA A 101 -11.60 11.30 -12.62
C ALA A 101 -11.84 9.99 -13.38
N ASP A 102 -10.87 9.07 -13.37
CA ASP A 102 -10.94 7.75 -14.00
C ASP A 102 -10.96 6.59 -13.01
N GLU A 103 -10.97 6.94 -11.69
CA GLU A 103 -11.16 6.01 -10.59
C GLU A 103 -10.05 4.94 -10.47
N ASP A 104 -8.82 5.30 -10.81
CA ASP A 104 -7.69 4.39 -10.86
C ASP A 104 -6.83 4.37 -9.58
N GLY A 105 -7.09 5.31 -8.65
CA GLY A 105 -6.42 5.43 -7.35
C GLY A 105 -5.27 6.44 -7.34
N LEU A 106 -5.00 7.10 -8.46
CA LEU A 106 -4.09 8.24 -8.54
C LEU A 106 -4.91 9.54 -8.50
N PRO A 107 -4.58 10.52 -7.66
CA PRO A 107 -5.31 11.79 -7.66
C PRO A 107 -5.03 12.60 -8.93
N ASP A 108 -6.08 13.18 -9.55
CA ASP A 108 -5.97 14.06 -10.74
C ASP A 108 -4.86 15.12 -10.59
N ALA A 109 -4.75 15.71 -9.39
CA ALA A 109 -3.76 16.75 -9.13
C ALA A 109 -2.32 16.23 -9.19
N TRP A 110 -2.10 14.99 -8.73
CA TRP A 110 -0.80 14.33 -8.80
C TRP A 110 -0.47 13.96 -10.24
N GLU A 111 -1.41 13.40 -10.98
CA GLU A 111 -1.24 13.03 -12.37
C GLU A 111 -0.90 14.24 -13.25
N LEU A 112 -1.69 15.31 -13.14
CA LEU A 112 -1.42 16.57 -13.86
C LEU A 112 -0.07 17.17 -13.50
N GLN A 113 0.34 17.11 -12.22
CA GLN A 113 1.66 17.59 -11.79
C GLN A 113 2.79 16.82 -12.45
N HIS A 114 2.58 15.52 -12.73
CA HIS A 114 3.58 14.62 -13.30
C HIS A 114 3.41 14.38 -14.81
N GLY A 115 2.45 15.09 -15.44
CA GLY A 115 2.21 15.00 -16.88
C GLY A 115 1.54 13.70 -17.32
N LEU A 116 0.77 13.08 -16.43
CA LEU A 116 -0.12 11.97 -16.71
C LEU A 116 -1.52 12.49 -17.04
N ASP A 117 -2.34 11.68 -17.72
CA ASP A 117 -3.72 12.04 -18.09
C ASP A 117 -4.69 11.53 -17.03
N PRO A 118 -5.34 12.40 -16.19
CA PRO A 118 -6.22 12.02 -15.11
C PRO A 118 -7.58 11.42 -15.56
N ARG A 119 -7.71 11.07 -16.82
CA ARG A 119 -8.87 10.40 -17.41
C ARG A 119 -8.52 9.07 -18.02
N ARG A 120 -7.32 8.56 -17.73
CA ARG A 120 -6.77 7.40 -18.40
C ARG A 120 -6.09 6.44 -17.41
N GLY A 121 -6.87 5.72 -16.63
CA GLY A 121 -6.41 4.75 -15.63
C GLY A 121 -5.72 3.50 -16.20
N TRP A 122 -5.04 3.58 -17.35
CA TRP A 122 -4.37 2.45 -18.01
C TRP A 122 -3.20 2.88 -18.92
N GLY A 123 -2.32 1.93 -19.20
CA GLY A 123 -1.09 2.19 -19.95
C GLY A 123 -0.10 3.01 -19.13
N ASP A 124 0.66 3.87 -19.78
CA ASP A 124 1.70 4.69 -19.14
C ASP A 124 1.14 5.77 -18.19
N ASP A 125 -0.15 6.10 -18.30
CA ASP A 125 -0.79 7.12 -17.47
C ASP A 125 -1.42 6.51 -16.22
N GLY A 126 -1.83 5.23 -16.25
CA GLY A 126 -2.51 4.57 -15.13
C GLY A 126 -1.55 4.05 -14.04
N PRO A 127 -2.10 3.52 -12.93
CA PRO A 127 -1.35 3.15 -11.74
C PRO A 127 -0.29 2.06 -11.94
N GLU A 128 -0.50 1.16 -12.91
CA GLU A 128 0.44 0.10 -13.26
C GLU A 128 1.47 0.53 -14.34
N GLY A 129 1.37 1.77 -14.84
CA GLY A 129 2.31 2.33 -15.81
C GLY A 129 3.69 2.56 -15.20
N ASP A 130 4.71 2.50 -16.05
CA ASP A 130 6.13 2.77 -15.73
C ASP A 130 6.72 3.56 -16.90
N PRO A 131 6.36 4.86 -17.02
CA PRO A 131 6.69 5.64 -18.21
C PRO A 131 8.17 5.99 -18.36
N ASP A 132 8.97 5.91 -17.30
CA ASP A 132 10.42 6.15 -17.37
C ASP A 132 11.26 4.86 -17.36
N GLY A 133 10.63 3.71 -17.10
CA GLY A 133 11.26 2.39 -17.21
C GLY A 133 12.22 2.05 -16.07
N ASP A 134 12.06 2.66 -14.90
CA ASP A 134 12.93 2.42 -13.74
C ASP A 134 12.54 1.18 -12.91
N GLY A 135 11.37 0.60 -13.21
CA GLY A 135 10.81 -0.58 -12.57
C GLY A 135 9.84 -0.29 -11.44
N LEU A 136 9.53 0.98 -11.15
CA LEU A 136 8.45 1.39 -10.26
C LEU A 136 7.23 1.78 -11.08
N THR A 137 6.05 1.37 -10.61
CA THR A 137 4.81 1.82 -11.23
C THR A 137 4.44 3.22 -10.76
N ASN A 138 3.62 3.96 -11.52
CA ASN A 138 3.11 5.27 -11.14
C ASN A 138 2.51 5.26 -9.72
N PHE A 139 1.78 4.19 -9.35
CA PHE A 139 1.23 4.07 -8.03
C PHE A 139 2.31 3.89 -6.95
N GLN A 140 3.32 3.09 -7.20
CA GLN A 140 4.44 2.93 -6.28
C GLN A 140 5.17 4.24 -6.08
N GLU A 141 5.32 5.03 -7.12
CA GLU A 141 5.94 6.34 -7.08
C GLU A 141 5.07 7.38 -6.37
N TYR A 142 3.77 7.36 -6.59
CA TYR A 142 2.83 8.16 -5.82
C TYR A 142 2.99 7.92 -4.32
N VAL A 143 3.05 6.65 -3.90
CA VAL A 143 3.26 6.27 -2.49
C VAL A 143 4.66 6.66 -2.01
N ALA A 144 5.70 6.42 -2.81
CA ALA A 144 7.08 6.74 -2.47
C ALA A 144 7.37 8.26 -2.48
N GLY A 145 6.59 9.01 -3.27
CA GLY A 145 6.82 10.43 -3.53
C GLY A 145 7.94 10.68 -4.53
N THR A 146 8.20 9.72 -5.38
CA THR A 146 9.14 9.83 -6.50
C THR A 146 8.45 10.38 -7.74
N HIS A 147 9.15 10.53 -8.85
CA HIS A 147 8.67 11.18 -10.06
C HIS A 147 8.54 10.18 -11.20
N PRO A 148 7.32 9.86 -11.71
CA PRO A 148 7.08 8.76 -12.65
C PRO A 148 7.64 8.96 -14.07
N ARG A 149 8.36 10.02 -14.30
CA ARG A 149 9.03 10.32 -15.58
C ARG A 149 10.51 10.68 -15.38
N ASP A 150 11.08 10.36 -14.22
CA ASP A 150 12.50 10.56 -13.92
C ASP A 150 13.10 9.29 -13.31
N PRO A 151 13.77 8.45 -14.11
CA PRO A 151 14.33 7.18 -13.66
C PRO A 151 15.44 7.32 -12.60
N ALA A 152 15.86 8.56 -12.29
CA ALA A 152 16.78 8.84 -11.20
C ALA A 152 16.05 9.14 -9.88
N SER A 153 14.74 9.37 -9.92
CA SER A 153 13.91 9.70 -8.75
C SER A 153 13.46 8.46 -7.99
N LEU A 154 14.37 7.75 -7.39
CA LEU A 154 14.12 6.49 -6.70
C LEU A 154 14.06 6.67 -5.18
N LEU A 155 13.22 5.88 -4.52
CA LEU A 155 13.30 5.65 -3.07
C LEU A 155 14.12 4.40 -2.80
N ARG A 156 15.32 4.56 -2.31
CA ARG A 156 16.22 3.46 -1.99
C ARG A 156 16.96 3.68 -0.68
N LEU A 157 17.31 2.57 0.00
CA LEU A 157 18.29 2.60 1.07
C LEU A 157 19.68 2.56 0.46
N GLU A 158 20.53 3.47 0.89
CA GLU A 158 21.93 3.51 0.51
C GLU A 158 22.80 3.18 1.71
N TRP A 159 23.94 2.55 1.44
CA TRP A 159 24.94 2.31 2.46
C TRP A 159 25.76 3.58 2.69
N ALA A 160 25.60 4.20 3.85
CA ALA A 160 26.33 5.40 4.20
C ALA A 160 27.71 5.11 4.85
N GLY A 161 27.87 3.92 5.46
CA GLY A 161 29.13 3.52 6.04
C GLY A 161 29.01 2.61 7.25
N ARG A 162 30.15 2.33 7.86
CA ARG A 162 30.25 1.65 9.15
C ARG A 162 31.26 2.39 10.02
N ASP A 163 30.89 2.65 11.25
CA ASP A 163 31.75 3.23 12.28
C ASP A 163 31.79 2.24 13.44
N GLU A 164 32.95 1.60 13.64
CA GLU A 164 33.15 0.51 14.59
C GLU A 164 32.07 -0.57 14.43
N ASP A 165 31.17 -0.69 15.41
CA ASP A 165 30.08 -1.67 15.46
C ASP A 165 28.72 -1.11 15.01
N MET A 166 28.70 0.10 14.42
CA MET A 166 27.49 0.77 13.95
C MET A 166 27.42 0.78 12.44
N ALA A 167 26.41 0.12 11.86
CA ALA A 167 26.07 0.29 10.45
C ALA A 167 25.30 1.59 10.26
N GLN A 168 25.60 2.30 9.16
CA GLN A 168 24.91 3.51 8.76
C GLN A 168 24.27 3.29 7.39
N ILE A 169 22.96 3.48 7.32
CA ILE A 169 22.18 3.45 6.09
C ILE A 169 21.43 4.77 5.95
N GLU A 170 21.25 5.24 4.73
CA GLU A 170 20.56 6.48 4.48
C GLU A 170 19.52 6.38 3.37
N PHE A 171 18.58 7.30 3.38
CA PHE A 171 17.60 7.47 2.32
C PHE A 171 17.04 8.90 2.34
N VAL A 172 16.41 9.29 1.22
CA VAL A 172 15.71 10.58 1.12
C VAL A 172 14.27 10.41 1.56
N ALA A 173 13.92 11.05 2.69
CA ALA A 173 12.55 11.09 3.19
C ALA A 173 11.81 12.33 2.65
N ARG A 174 10.56 12.15 2.21
CA ARG A 174 9.72 13.17 1.58
C ARG A 174 8.47 13.48 2.42
N PRO A 175 7.93 14.70 2.35
CA PRO A 175 6.72 15.09 3.09
C PRO A 175 5.53 14.18 2.78
N GLY A 176 4.63 14.05 3.75
CA GLY A 176 3.40 13.27 3.60
C GLY A 176 3.59 11.75 3.63
N ARG A 177 4.79 11.24 3.97
CA ARG A 177 5.08 9.80 4.02
C ARG A 177 5.60 9.38 5.38
N VAL A 178 5.15 8.22 5.82
CA VAL A 178 5.69 7.53 7.00
C VAL A 178 6.62 6.43 6.52
N TYR A 179 7.77 6.32 7.15
CA TYR A 179 8.80 5.34 6.79
C TYR A 179 9.05 4.38 7.95
N GLU A 180 9.23 3.13 7.61
CA GLU A 180 9.69 2.10 8.54
C GLU A 180 10.94 1.45 7.98
N VAL A 181 12.02 1.50 8.75
CA VAL A 181 13.24 0.75 8.45
C VAL A 181 13.16 -0.58 9.19
N LEU A 182 13.29 -1.65 8.44
CA LEU A 182 13.27 -3.01 8.96
C LEU A 182 14.64 -3.64 8.77
N ALA A 183 15.01 -4.50 9.71
CA ALA A 183 16.24 -5.28 9.65
C ALA A 183 15.98 -6.76 9.93
N ALA A 184 16.86 -7.63 9.40
CA ALA A 184 16.84 -9.06 9.64
C ALA A 184 18.24 -9.64 9.48
N ASP A 185 18.49 -10.81 10.10
CA ASP A 185 19.75 -11.55 9.99
C ASP A 185 19.74 -12.54 8.82
N ASP A 186 18.57 -12.87 8.30
CA ASP A 186 18.35 -13.66 7.10
C ASP A 186 17.46 -12.86 6.13
N VAL A 187 17.77 -12.92 4.83
CA VAL A 187 17.02 -12.22 3.79
C VAL A 187 15.54 -12.65 3.73
N ARG A 188 15.23 -13.83 4.22
CA ARG A 188 13.86 -14.37 4.33
C ARG A 188 13.14 -13.89 5.58
N GLY A 189 13.82 -13.23 6.52
CA GLY A 189 13.31 -12.76 7.79
C GLY A 189 13.53 -13.76 8.95
N PRO A 190 12.91 -13.52 10.10
CA PRO A 190 11.86 -12.51 10.34
C PRO A 190 12.40 -11.07 10.29
N TRP A 191 11.59 -10.19 9.70
CA TRP A 191 11.90 -8.77 9.60
C TRP A 191 11.36 -8.02 10.83
N GLN A 192 12.20 -7.22 11.46
CA GLN A 192 11.84 -6.42 12.63
C GLN A 192 11.95 -4.93 12.29
N VAL A 193 10.95 -4.15 12.70
CA VAL A 193 11.01 -2.70 12.56
C VAL A 193 12.01 -2.16 13.58
N ILE A 194 13.10 -1.59 13.10
CA ILE A 194 14.13 -0.96 13.94
C ILE A 194 13.91 0.55 14.08
N ARG A 195 13.20 1.16 13.15
CA ARG A 195 12.89 2.59 13.20
C ARG A 195 11.57 2.89 12.46
N THR A 196 10.73 3.70 13.08
CA THR A 196 9.57 4.35 12.43
C THR A 196 9.80 5.86 12.42
N LEU A 197 9.56 6.50 11.29
CA LEU A 197 9.76 7.92 11.06
C LEU A 197 8.44 8.55 10.60
N PRO A 198 7.94 9.57 11.30
CA PRO A 198 6.77 10.33 10.85
C PRO A 198 7.10 11.12 9.58
N PRO A 199 6.06 11.66 8.90
CA PRO A 199 6.27 12.52 7.74
C PRO A 199 7.17 13.70 8.07
N PRO A 200 8.27 13.93 7.33
CA PRO A 200 9.09 15.11 7.53
C PRO A 200 8.36 16.36 6.99
N ALA A 201 8.67 17.52 7.56
CA ALA A 201 8.13 18.80 7.08
C ALA A 201 8.64 19.21 5.68
N ARG A 202 9.77 18.69 5.26
CA ARG A 202 10.42 18.91 3.95
C ARG A 202 11.25 17.69 3.57
N GLU A 203 11.60 17.59 2.31
CA GLU A 203 12.53 16.57 1.83
C GLU A 203 13.89 16.70 2.57
N GLN A 204 14.41 15.57 3.04
CA GLN A 204 15.66 15.50 3.77
C GLN A 204 16.30 14.11 3.70
N VAL A 205 17.62 14.09 3.75
CA VAL A 205 18.37 12.84 3.96
C VAL A 205 18.21 12.42 5.42
N VAL A 206 17.85 11.16 5.62
CA VAL A 206 17.74 10.52 6.94
C VAL A 206 18.82 9.46 7.05
N VAL A 207 19.64 9.56 8.08
CA VAL A 207 20.66 8.54 8.42
C VAL A 207 20.14 7.72 9.59
N ILE A 208 20.13 6.40 9.43
CA ILE A 208 19.77 5.43 10.45
C ILE A 208 21.04 4.68 10.86
N THR A 209 21.25 4.57 12.15
CA THR A 209 22.32 3.76 12.73
C THR A 209 21.73 2.49 13.37
N ASP A 210 22.38 1.35 13.13
CA ASP A 210 22.01 0.05 13.71
C ASP A 210 23.28 -0.60 14.28
N GLU A 211 23.17 -1.18 15.48
CA GLU A 211 24.28 -1.87 16.13
C GLU A 211 24.47 -3.25 15.51
N VAL A 212 25.69 -3.53 15.04
CA VAL A 212 26.01 -4.74 14.25
C VAL A 212 27.27 -5.47 14.75
N ALA A 213 27.65 -5.22 16.01
CA ALA A 213 28.90 -5.75 16.61
C ALA A 213 29.04 -7.28 16.48
N ASP A 214 27.95 -7.99 16.74
CA ASP A 214 27.93 -9.46 16.82
C ASP A 214 27.39 -10.16 15.55
N TRP A 215 27.24 -9.42 14.44
CA TRP A 215 26.50 -9.91 13.29
C TRP A 215 27.39 -10.20 12.09
N SER A 216 27.33 -11.42 11.59
CA SER A 216 28.00 -11.82 10.35
C SER A 216 27.28 -11.31 9.09
N GLN A 217 25.97 -11.13 9.17
CA GLN A 217 25.11 -10.64 8.09
C GLN A 217 23.97 -9.83 8.67
N ARG A 218 23.58 -8.75 7.96
CA ARG A 218 22.46 -7.90 8.32
C ARG A 218 21.83 -7.36 7.05
N TYR A 219 20.53 -7.51 6.94
CA TYR A 219 19.74 -7.07 5.80
C TYR A 219 18.80 -5.96 6.23
N TYR A 220 18.57 -5.00 5.34
CA TYR A 220 17.69 -3.87 5.59
C TYR A 220 16.62 -3.75 4.51
N ARG A 221 15.45 -3.28 4.93
CA ARG A 221 14.32 -2.92 4.06
C ARG A 221 13.76 -1.57 4.47
N LEU A 222 13.30 -0.83 3.48
CA LEU A 222 12.51 0.37 3.69
C LEU A 222 11.07 0.08 3.29
N ARG A 223 10.15 0.36 4.19
CA ARG A 223 8.72 0.37 3.92
C ARG A 223 8.26 1.81 3.97
N VAL A 224 7.49 2.22 2.98
CA VAL A 224 6.89 3.56 2.90
C VAL A 224 5.38 3.43 2.78
N ARG A 225 4.67 4.37 3.38
CA ARG A 225 3.23 4.53 3.23
C ARG A 225 2.85 6.01 3.29
N LEU A 226 1.69 6.35 2.75
CA LEU A 226 1.16 7.70 2.90
C LEU A 226 0.92 8.02 4.37
N GLY A 227 1.26 9.24 4.76
CA GLY A 227 0.98 9.77 6.08
C GLY A 227 -0.49 10.17 6.22
N PRO A 228 -0.92 10.42 7.45
CA PRO A 228 -2.26 10.93 7.73
C PRO A 228 -2.45 12.36 7.22
#